data_581723d106eaa38e48a7b0e94ab3b194
#
_entry.id   581723d106eaa38e48a7b0e94ab3b194
#
_cell.length_a   1.000
_cell.length_b   1.000
_cell.length_c   1.000
_cell.angle_alpha   90.00
_cell.angle_beta   90.00
_cell.angle_gamma   90.00
#
_symmetry.space_group_name_H-M   'P 1'
#
loop_
_entity.id
_entity.type
_entity.pdbx_description
1 polymer ?
#
loop_
_entity_poly.entity_id
_entity_poly.type
_entity_poly.pdbx_seq_one_letter_code
_entity_poly.pdbx_strand_id
1 'polypeptide(L)'
;MKKIGFLSFGHWSSSPGSHTRSASDALLQSIDLAVAAEELGADGAYFRVHHFARQLGSPFPLLAAVGARTSRIEIGTAVIDMRYENPLYMAEDAGAADLIAGGRLQLGISRGSPEQVIEGWRYFGYQPQEGQTDADMARGHAQALLEVLGGEGFAQPNPRPMFPNPPGLLRVEPHSEGLRDRIWWGAGSQQTATWAAEVGMNLQSSTLINNESDKPFHLQQAEQIQAFRDAWQKAGHEREPRVSVSRSIFALVDDRDRAYFGRQNQDTDEIGFIDAKTQAIFGRAYAAEPDVLIQQLREDEAIAAADTLLLTVPNQLGVDYNAHVIDSILTHVAPARGWR
;
A
#
# COMPACT_ATOMS: atom_id res chain seq x y z
N MET A 1 12.98 7.68 -13.74
CA MET A 1 12.24 8.69 -12.97
C MET A 1 11.48 7.96 -11.88
N LYS A 2 11.56 8.40 -10.62
CA LYS A 2 10.89 7.76 -9.48
C LYS A 2 9.45 8.27 -9.37
N LYS A 3 8.48 7.37 -9.18
CA LYS A 3 7.11 7.77 -8.87
C LYS A 3 7.00 8.21 -7.41
N ILE A 4 6.28 9.28 -7.15
CA ILE A 4 6.02 9.81 -5.81
C ILE A 4 4.52 9.82 -5.58
N GLY A 5 4.09 9.07 -4.57
CA GLY A 5 2.72 9.03 -4.10
C GLY A 5 2.61 9.33 -2.61
N PHE A 6 1.40 9.42 -2.11
CA PHE A 6 1.17 9.48 -0.67
C PHE A 6 0.55 8.18 -0.14
N LEU A 7 0.75 7.92 1.14
CA LEU A 7 0.11 6.87 1.92
C LEU A 7 -0.65 7.50 3.09
N SER A 8 -1.98 7.38 3.08
CA SER A 8 -2.83 7.78 4.19
C SER A 8 -3.23 6.56 5.03
N PHE A 9 -3.09 6.69 6.35
CA PHE A 9 -3.57 5.70 7.30
C PHE A 9 -5.08 5.84 7.59
N GLY A 10 -5.70 6.95 7.18
CA GLY A 10 -7.11 7.21 7.36
C GLY A 10 -7.59 7.27 8.81
N HIS A 11 -6.70 7.59 9.75
CA HIS A 11 -7.04 7.73 11.16
C HIS A 11 -8.06 8.85 11.38
N TRP A 12 -9.05 8.57 12.21
CA TRP A 12 -9.98 9.58 12.67
C TRP A 12 -10.13 9.58 14.20
N SER A 13 -10.24 10.77 14.77
CA SER A 13 -10.33 10.97 16.21
C SER A 13 -11.07 12.26 16.55
N SER A 14 -11.85 12.24 17.62
CA SER A 14 -12.49 13.44 18.17
C SER A 14 -11.55 14.30 19.02
N SER A 15 -10.25 13.98 19.06
CA SER A 15 -9.25 14.73 19.84
C SER A 15 -9.14 16.18 19.39
N PRO A 16 -8.89 17.13 20.30
CA PRO A 16 -8.58 18.52 19.94
C PRO A 16 -7.44 18.59 18.93
N GLY A 17 -7.58 19.39 17.89
CA GLY A 17 -6.57 19.54 16.83
C GLY A 17 -6.66 18.52 15.69
N SER A 18 -7.50 17.47 15.79
CA SER A 18 -7.80 16.61 14.65
C SER A 18 -8.81 17.27 13.72
N HIS A 19 -8.47 17.39 12.45
CA HIS A 19 -9.36 17.82 11.37
C HIS A 19 -10.15 16.65 10.77
N THR A 20 -9.73 15.40 11.04
CA THR A 20 -10.43 14.17 10.66
C THR A 20 -11.08 13.59 11.90
N ARG A 21 -12.34 13.94 12.15
CA ARG A 21 -13.02 13.68 13.42
C ARG A 21 -13.97 12.49 13.41
N SER A 22 -14.37 12.05 12.22
CA SER A 22 -15.33 10.96 12.00
C SER A 22 -14.86 10.04 10.86
N ALA A 23 -15.49 8.87 10.75
CA ALA A 23 -15.28 7.98 9.61
C ALA A 23 -15.66 8.65 8.28
N SER A 24 -16.73 9.48 8.29
CA SER A 24 -17.12 10.25 7.10
C SER A 24 -16.04 11.23 6.68
N ASP A 25 -15.44 11.98 7.65
CA ASP A 25 -14.34 12.88 7.32
C ASP A 25 -13.16 12.11 6.74
N ALA A 26 -12.79 10.95 7.31
CA ALA A 26 -11.68 10.14 6.81
C ALA A 26 -11.90 9.71 5.36
N LEU A 27 -13.11 9.31 4.98
CA LEU A 27 -13.46 8.89 3.63
C LEU A 27 -13.47 10.08 2.65
N LEU A 28 -14.18 11.16 2.99
CA LEU A 28 -14.34 12.31 2.09
C LEU A 28 -13.01 13.07 1.91
N GLN A 29 -12.27 13.31 2.99
CA GLN A 29 -10.94 13.93 2.91
C GLN A 29 -9.92 13.08 2.16
N SER A 30 -10.04 11.74 2.20
CA SER A 30 -9.20 10.86 1.38
C SER A 30 -9.43 11.06 -0.12
N ILE A 31 -10.69 11.25 -0.54
CA ILE A 31 -11.04 11.57 -1.93
C ILE A 31 -10.48 12.95 -2.31
N ASP A 32 -10.73 13.96 -1.49
CA ASP A 32 -10.30 15.33 -1.76
C ASP A 32 -8.77 15.45 -1.79
N LEU A 33 -8.05 14.73 -0.91
CA LEU A 33 -6.59 14.69 -0.93
C LEU A 33 -6.05 14.03 -2.20
N ALA A 34 -6.69 12.96 -2.69
CA ALA A 34 -6.27 12.31 -3.93
C ALA A 34 -6.43 13.24 -5.14
N VAL A 35 -7.52 14.03 -5.19
CA VAL A 35 -7.71 15.06 -6.22
C VAL A 35 -6.64 16.15 -6.12
N ALA A 36 -6.41 16.70 -4.92
CA ALA A 36 -5.37 17.71 -4.70
C ALA A 36 -3.97 17.19 -5.06
N ALA A 37 -3.65 15.96 -4.70
CA ALA A 37 -2.37 15.33 -5.03
C ALA A 37 -2.18 15.16 -6.55
N GLU A 38 -3.25 14.78 -7.28
CA GLU A 38 -3.22 14.73 -8.75
C GLU A 38 -2.96 16.12 -9.37
N GLU A 39 -3.60 17.16 -8.85
CA GLU A 39 -3.42 18.55 -9.31
C GLU A 39 -1.99 19.04 -9.09
N LEU A 40 -1.37 18.68 -7.95
CA LEU A 40 0.03 18.93 -7.65
C LEU A 40 0.99 18.08 -8.49
N GLY A 41 0.47 17.08 -9.19
CA GLY A 41 1.21 16.19 -10.07
C GLY A 41 1.85 15.00 -9.34
N ALA A 42 1.38 14.59 -8.18
CA ALA A 42 1.76 13.32 -7.58
C ALA A 42 1.36 12.14 -8.46
N ASP A 43 2.09 11.02 -8.33
CA ASP A 43 1.91 9.85 -9.17
C ASP A 43 0.97 8.79 -8.54
N GLY A 44 0.72 8.85 -7.23
CA GLY A 44 -0.07 7.82 -6.55
C GLY A 44 -0.76 8.28 -5.26
N ALA A 45 -1.97 7.74 -5.04
CA ALA A 45 -2.78 7.90 -3.82
C ALA A 45 -3.02 6.51 -3.22
N TYR A 46 -2.42 6.23 -2.07
CA TYR A 46 -2.49 4.91 -1.43
C TYR A 46 -3.11 5.01 -0.05
N PHE A 47 -3.91 3.99 0.29
CA PHE A 47 -4.66 3.95 1.54
C PHE A 47 -4.36 2.67 2.30
N ARG A 48 -4.08 2.80 3.60
CA ARG A 48 -3.96 1.66 4.50
C ARG A 48 -5.33 1.15 4.91
N VAL A 49 -5.48 -0.16 4.99
CA VAL A 49 -6.73 -0.83 5.36
C VAL A 49 -6.54 -1.57 6.68
N HIS A 50 -7.44 -1.32 7.65
CA HIS A 50 -7.48 -2.03 8.93
C HIS A 50 -8.91 -2.28 9.36
N HIS A 51 -9.18 -3.51 9.83
CA HIS A 51 -10.45 -3.89 10.42
C HIS A 51 -10.51 -3.55 11.91
N PHE A 52 -11.71 -3.30 12.44
CA PHE A 52 -11.99 -2.96 13.84
C PHE A 52 -11.26 -1.71 14.36
N ALA A 53 -10.51 -1.02 13.55
CA ALA A 53 -9.79 0.21 13.89
C ALA A 53 -10.58 1.47 13.48
N ARG A 54 -10.29 2.60 14.12
CA ARG A 54 -10.75 3.92 13.64
C ARG A 54 -9.92 4.38 12.44
N GLN A 55 -9.98 3.60 11.37
CA GLN A 55 -9.27 3.76 10.10
C GLN A 55 -10.17 3.31 8.94
N LEU A 56 -9.62 3.23 7.75
CA LEU A 56 -10.33 2.77 6.56
C LEU A 56 -10.43 1.23 6.58
N GLY A 57 -11.65 0.69 6.64
CA GLY A 57 -11.90 -0.76 6.72
C GLY A 57 -12.45 -1.37 5.42
N SER A 58 -12.96 -0.55 4.49
CA SER A 58 -13.55 -1.00 3.22
C SER A 58 -12.94 -0.22 2.06
N PRO A 59 -11.93 -0.77 1.37
CA PRO A 59 -11.15 -0.02 0.38
C PRO A 59 -11.92 0.25 -0.92
N PHE A 60 -12.64 -0.71 -1.48
CA PHE A 60 -13.15 -0.63 -2.85
C PHE A 60 -14.13 0.53 -3.12
N PRO A 61 -15.10 0.85 -2.24
CA PRO A 61 -15.92 2.04 -2.43
C PRO A 61 -15.11 3.34 -2.48
N LEU A 62 -14.07 3.47 -1.64
CA LEU A 62 -13.18 4.61 -1.63
C LEU A 62 -12.35 4.67 -2.93
N LEU A 63 -11.74 3.55 -3.35
CA LEU A 63 -10.92 3.47 -4.56
C LEU A 63 -11.74 3.81 -5.81
N ALA A 64 -12.98 3.29 -5.91
CA ALA A 64 -13.90 3.63 -7.00
C ALA A 64 -14.27 5.12 -7.01
N ALA A 65 -14.55 5.71 -5.84
CA ALA A 65 -14.86 7.14 -5.73
C ALA A 65 -13.67 8.02 -6.12
N VAL A 66 -12.45 7.68 -5.66
CA VAL A 66 -11.21 8.37 -6.08
C VAL A 66 -11.00 8.19 -7.59
N GLY A 67 -11.21 6.97 -8.11
CA GLY A 67 -11.08 6.66 -9.54
C GLY A 67 -11.98 7.51 -10.43
N ALA A 68 -13.23 7.74 -9.99
CA ALA A 68 -14.20 8.55 -10.70
C ALA A 68 -13.91 10.06 -10.61
N ARG A 69 -13.14 10.53 -9.61
CA ARG A 69 -12.81 11.93 -9.36
C ARG A 69 -11.43 12.35 -9.91
N THR A 70 -10.62 11.39 -10.33
CA THR A 70 -9.24 11.59 -10.82
C THR A 70 -9.09 10.99 -12.22
N SER A 71 -8.01 11.34 -12.93
CA SER A 71 -7.81 10.91 -14.33
C SER A 71 -6.45 10.30 -14.62
N ARG A 72 -5.43 10.56 -13.79
CA ARG A 72 -4.03 10.18 -14.05
C ARG A 72 -3.37 9.45 -12.88
N ILE A 73 -3.65 9.86 -11.65
CA ILE A 73 -3.01 9.35 -10.44
C ILE A 73 -3.27 7.86 -10.29
N GLU A 74 -2.25 7.06 -9.97
CA GLU A 74 -2.42 5.68 -9.55
C GLU A 74 -3.16 5.64 -8.20
N ILE A 75 -4.04 4.67 -8.04
CA ILE A 75 -4.87 4.55 -6.85
C ILE A 75 -4.63 3.18 -6.25
N GLY A 76 -4.36 3.10 -4.95
CA GLY A 76 -4.02 1.79 -4.41
C GLY A 76 -4.25 1.62 -2.93
N THR A 77 -3.90 0.44 -2.47
CA THR A 77 -3.85 0.10 -1.05
C THR A 77 -2.43 -0.24 -0.62
N ALA A 78 -2.12 0.03 0.65
CA ALA A 78 -0.86 -0.35 1.25
C ALA A 78 -1.07 -0.64 2.75
N VAL A 79 -1.71 -1.76 3.05
CA VAL A 79 -2.18 -2.89 2.23
C VAL A 79 -3.54 -3.42 2.73
N ILE A 80 -4.19 -4.33 1.98
CA ILE A 80 -5.35 -5.12 2.45
C ILE A 80 -4.85 -6.41 3.11
N ASP A 81 -5.47 -6.80 4.22
CA ASP A 81 -5.17 -8.04 4.92
C ASP A 81 -5.96 -9.22 4.34
N MET A 82 -5.29 -10.11 3.64
CA MET A 82 -5.91 -11.26 2.96
C MET A 82 -6.51 -12.30 3.91
N ARG A 83 -6.31 -12.19 5.22
CA ARG A 83 -6.99 -13.04 6.19
C ARG A 83 -8.49 -12.76 6.30
N TYR A 84 -8.91 -11.54 5.91
CA TYR A 84 -10.29 -11.05 5.99
C TYR A 84 -11.06 -11.13 4.66
N GLU A 85 -10.39 -11.48 3.56
CA GLU A 85 -10.93 -11.32 2.22
C GLU A 85 -11.39 -12.64 1.59
N ASN A 86 -12.54 -12.59 0.91
CA ASN A 86 -12.94 -13.64 -0.04
C ASN A 86 -12.32 -13.32 -1.40
N PRO A 87 -11.46 -14.17 -1.97
CA PRO A 87 -10.77 -13.89 -3.23
C PRO A 87 -11.67 -13.57 -4.42
N LEU A 88 -12.86 -14.21 -4.49
CA LEU A 88 -13.80 -14.01 -5.60
C LEU A 88 -14.52 -12.66 -5.48
N TYR A 89 -15.09 -12.35 -4.31
CA TYR A 89 -15.68 -11.02 -4.06
C TYR A 89 -14.65 -9.91 -4.25
N MET A 90 -13.43 -10.12 -3.76
CA MET A 90 -12.35 -9.16 -3.94
C MET A 90 -12.00 -8.96 -5.42
N ALA A 91 -12.04 -10.01 -6.24
CA ALA A 91 -11.81 -9.89 -7.69
C ALA A 91 -12.92 -9.09 -8.40
N GLU A 92 -14.20 -9.29 -8.01
CA GLU A 92 -15.33 -8.50 -8.52
C GLU A 92 -15.19 -7.03 -8.15
N ASP A 93 -14.96 -6.73 -6.87
CA ASP A 93 -14.83 -5.37 -6.35
C ASP A 93 -13.61 -4.64 -6.95
N ALA A 94 -12.47 -5.33 -7.01
CA ALA A 94 -11.24 -4.79 -7.59
C ALA A 94 -11.39 -4.57 -9.12
N GLY A 95 -12.01 -5.50 -9.82
CA GLY A 95 -12.31 -5.36 -11.25
C GLY A 95 -13.21 -4.15 -11.53
N ALA A 96 -14.29 -4.00 -10.75
CA ALA A 96 -15.19 -2.85 -10.85
C ALA A 96 -14.47 -1.53 -10.54
N ALA A 97 -13.71 -1.46 -9.45
CA ALA A 97 -12.97 -0.27 -9.07
C ALA A 97 -11.91 0.12 -10.12
N ASP A 98 -11.22 -0.86 -10.69
CA ASP A 98 -10.19 -0.64 -11.70
C ASP A 98 -10.79 -0.14 -13.04
N LEU A 99 -11.90 -0.71 -13.48
CA LEU A 99 -12.62 -0.25 -14.67
C LEU A 99 -13.13 1.20 -14.50
N ILE A 100 -13.69 1.54 -13.33
CA ILE A 100 -14.07 2.93 -13.01
C ILE A 100 -12.84 3.85 -13.03
N ALA A 101 -11.72 3.38 -12.54
CA ALA A 101 -10.46 4.12 -12.51
C ALA A 101 -9.71 4.14 -13.87
N GLY A 102 -10.23 3.47 -14.91
CA GLY A 102 -9.57 3.40 -16.22
C GLY A 102 -8.23 2.67 -16.20
N GLY A 103 -8.10 1.59 -15.43
CA GLY A 103 -6.90 0.75 -15.39
C GLY A 103 -5.78 1.28 -14.50
N ARG A 104 -6.06 2.15 -13.52
CA ARG A 104 -5.06 2.80 -12.65
C ARG A 104 -4.91 2.18 -11.26
N LEU A 105 -5.68 1.14 -10.95
CA LEU A 105 -5.62 0.49 -9.64
C LEU A 105 -4.30 -0.24 -9.44
N GLN A 106 -3.69 -0.02 -8.27
CA GLN A 106 -2.46 -0.66 -7.77
C GLN A 106 -2.82 -1.34 -6.45
N LEU A 107 -3.21 -2.62 -6.50
CA LEU A 107 -3.80 -3.28 -5.35
C LEU A 107 -2.74 -3.94 -4.47
N GLY A 108 -2.43 -3.32 -3.35
CA GLY A 108 -1.51 -3.85 -2.34
C GLY A 108 -2.24 -4.76 -1.35
N ILE A 109 -1.74 -5.98 -1.21
CA ILE A 109 -2.25 -7.02 -0.31
C ILE A 109 -1.13 -7.58 0.57
N SER A 110 -1.46 -8.19 1.69
CA SER A 110 -0.49 -8.88 2.55
C SER A 110 -1.16 -9.89 3.47
N ARG A 111 -0.37 -10.53 4.32
CA ARG A 111 -0.88 -11.26 5.48
C ARG A 111 -1.55 -10.33 6.51
N GLY A 112 -1.25 -9.04 6.46
CA GLY A 112 -1.64 -8.08 7.49
C GLY A 112 -0.66 -8.02 8.66
N SER A 113 -0.88 -7.05 9.52
CA SER A 113 -0.21 -6.86 10.81
C SER A 113 -1.15 -7.28 11.94
N PRO A 114 -0.69 -7.29 13.22
CA PRO A 114 -1.60 -7.44 14.34
C PRO A 114 -2.72 -6.40 14.29
N GLU A 115 -3.95 -6.89 14.43
CA GLU A 115 -5.16 -6.09 14.39
C GLU A 115 -5.64 -5.73 15.80
N GLN A 116 -6.66 -4.87 15.90
CA GLN A 116 -7.26 -4.48 17.19
C GLN A 116 -7.96 -5.65 17.89
N VAL A 117 -8.37 -6.67 17.14
CA VAL A 117 -9.07 -7.85 17.65
C VAL A 117 -8.25 -9.11 17.40
N ILE A 118 -8.05 -9.90 18.44
CA ILE A 118 -7.37 -11.18 18.32
C ILE A 118 -8.15 -12.10 17.38
N GLU A 119 -7.48 -12.64 16.36
CA GLU A 119 -8.08 -13.50 15.32
C GLU A 119 -9.37 -12.90 14.71
N GLY A 120 -9.38 -11.59 14.45
CA GLY A 120 -10.54 -10.84 13.98
C GLY A 120 -11.18 -11.41 12.71
N TRP A 121 -10.41 -12.09 11.85
CA TRP A 121 -10.90 -12.77 10.64
C TRP A 121 -11.99 -13.82 10.92
N ARG A 122 -12.04 -14.40 12.14
CA ARG A 122 -13.10 -15.36 12.52
C ARG A 122 -14.48 -14.72 12.49
N TYR A 123 -14.59 -13.45 12.81
CA TYR A 123 -15.86 -12.71 12.75
C TYR A 123 -16.34 -12.47 11.31
N PHE A 124 -15.42 -12.55 10.34
CA PHE A 124 -15.71 -12.51 8.91
C PHE A 124 -15.96 -13.90 8.31
N GLY A 125 -15.93 -14.95 9.13
CA GLY A 125 -16.23 -16.32 8.73
C GLY A 125 -15.00 -17.11 8.24
N TYR A 126 -13.78 -16.61 8.44
CA TYR A 126 -12.56 -17.27 8.03
C TYR A 126 -11.84 -17.95 9.18
N GLN A 127 -11.17 -19.04 8.86
CA GLN A 127 -10.25 -19.73 9.77
C GLN A 127 -9.23 -20.54 8.96
N PRO A 128 -7.99 -20.66 9.42
CA PRO A 128 -7.02 -21.57 8.81
C PRO A 128 -7.56 -23.02 8.82
N GLN A 129 -7.22 -23.79 7.81
CA GLN A 129 -7.50 -25.22 7.80
C GLN A 129 -6.65 -25.94 8.84
N GLU A 130 -7.01 -27.18 9.17
CA GLU A 130 -6.25 -27.98 10.11
C GLU A 130 -4.78 -28.12 9.66
N GLY A 131 -3.85 -27.80 10.55
CA GLY A 131 -2.41 -27.79 10.27
C GLY A 131 -1.88 -26.54 9.56
N GLN A 132 -2.73 -25.58 9.19
CA GLN A 132 -2.32 -24.31 8.59
C GLN A 132 -2.26 -23.18 9.62
N THR A 133 -1.39 -22.20 9.34
CA THR A 133 -1.33 -20.92 10.05
C THR A 133 -2.24 -19.89 9.38
N ASP A 134 -2.48 -18.76 10.06
CA ASP A 134 -3.14 -17.59 9.47
C ASP A 134 -2.35 -17.02 8.27
N ALA A 135 -1.03 -17.16 8.29
CA ALA A 135 -0.16 -16.77 7.16
C ALA A 135 -0.36 -17.69 5.94
N ASP A 136 -0.59 -18.99 6.16
CA ASP A 136 -0.88 -19.93 5.06
C ASP A 136 -2.25 -19.64 4.45
N MET A 137 -3.25 -19.33 5.28
CA MET A 137 -4.57 -18.90 4.81
C MET A 137 -4.48 -17.62 3.96
N ALA A 138 -3.76 -16.61 4.43
CA ALA A 138 -3.58 -15.37 3.67
C ALA A 138 -2.89 -15.58 2.33
N ARG A 139 -1.85 -16.42 2.29
CA ARG A 139 -1.17 -16.80 1.03
C ARG A 139 -2.10 -17.59 0.10
N GLY A 140 -2.89 -18.51 0.63
CA GLY A 140 -3.88 -19.25 -0.15
C GLY A 140 -4.93 -18.33 -0.79
N HIS A 141 -5.45 -17.34 -0.02
CA HIS A 141 -6.36 -16.33 -0.56
C HIS A 141 -5.70 -15.44 -1.63
N ALA A 142 -4.43 -15.05 -1.42
CA ALA A 142 -3.69 -14.26 -2.40
C ALA A 142 -3.46 -15.03 -3.70
N GLN A 143 -3.10 -16.31 -3.64
CA GLN A 143 -2.94 -17.16 -4.82
C GLN A 143 -4.24 -17.35 -5.57
N ALA A 144 -5.34 -17.65 -4.87
CA ALA A 144 -6.67 -17.76 -5.48
C ALA A 144 -7.10 -16.45 -6.17
N LEU A 145 -6.81 -15.28 -5.55
CA LEU A 145 -7.05 -13.99 -6.17
C LEU A 145 -6.26 -13.82 -7.47
N LEU A 146 -4.96 -14.15 -7.47
CA LEU A 146 -4.11 -14.05 -8.68
C LEU A 146 -4.59 -14.95 -9.81
N GLU A 147 -5.07 -16.17 -9.50
CA GLU A 147 -5.64 -17.09 -10.46
C GLU A 147 -6.91 -16.50 -11.08
N VAL A 148 -7.84 -16.02 -10.27
CA VAL A 148 -9.10 -15.43 -10.73
C VAL A 148 -8.87 -14.17 -11.58
N LEU A 149 -7.93 -13.31 -11.18
CA LEU A 149 -7.53 -12.11 -11.94
C LEU A 149 -6.80 -12.44 -13.26
N GLY A 150 -6.37 -13.68 -13.47
CA GLY A 150 -5.86 -14.16 -14.75
C GLY A 150 -6.91 -14.17 -15.85
N GLY A 151 -8.20 -14.16 -15.51
CA GLY A 151 -9.31 -14.01 -16.44
C GLY A 151 -9.73 -15.30 -17.14
N GLU A 152 -9.14 -16.44 -16.79
CA GLU A 152 -9.58 -17.74 -17.32
C GLU A 152 -10.91 -18.17 -16.69
N GLY A 153 -11.75 -18.84 -17.48
CA GLY A 153 -12.99 -19.43 -17.00
C GLY A 153 -12.72 -20.69 -16.18
N PHE A 154 -13.38 -20.84 -15.04
CA PHE A 154 -13.21 -21.99 -14.15
C PHE A 154 -14.53 -22.57 -13.64
N ALA A 155 -15.65 -21.81 -13.73
CA ALA A 155 -16.94 -22.22 -13.21
C ALA A 155 -17.83 -22.86 -14.29
N GLN A 156 -18.40 -24.02 -13.98
CA GLN A 156 -19.29 -24.70 -14.87
C GLN A 156 -20.58 -23.91 -15.05
N PRO A 157 -20.98 -23.53 -16.30
CA PRO A 157 -22.23 -22.82 -16.54
C PRO A 157 -23.45 -23.66 -16.20
N ASN A 158 -24.51 -23.02 -15.70
CA ASN A 158 -25.80 -23.66 -15.53
C ASN A 158 -26.34 -24.06 -16.92
N PRO A 159 -26.77 -25.33 -17.13
CA PRO A 159 -27.32 -25.77 -18.40
C PRO A 159 -28.65 -25.07 -18.79
N ARG A 160 -29.30 -24.41 -17.84
CA ARG A 160 -30.52 -23.62 -18.04
C ARG A 160 -30.37 -22.23 -17.43
N PRO A 161 -29.48 -21.37 -17.97
CA PRO A 161 -29.27 -20.05 -17.45
C PRO A 161 -30.46 -19.12 -17.72
N MET A 162 -30.67 -18.14 -16.85
CA MET A 162 -31.70 -17.10 -17.07
C MET A 162 -31.35 -16.20 -18.28
N PHE A 163 -30.06 -15.96 -18.50
CA PHE A 163 -29.52 -15.20 -19.62
C PHE A 163 -28.49 -16.04 -20.37
N PRO A 164 -28.32 -15.82 -21.70
CA PRO A 164 -27.30 -16.53 -22.48
C PRO A 164 -25.89 -16.31 -21.87
N ASN A 165 -25.16 -17.40 -21.67
CA ASN A 165 -23.76 -17.37 -21.23
C ASN A 165 -22.82 -17.40 -22.44
N PRO A 166 -21.62 -16.82 -22.34
CA PRO A 166 -20.55 -17.10 -23.27
C PRO A 166 -20.26 -18.62 -23.32
N PRO A 167 -19.72 -19.14 -24.42
CA PRO A 167 -19.35 -20.54 -24.50
C PRO A 167 -18.16 -20.86 -23.59
N GLY A 168 -18.16 -22.08 -23.02
CA GLY A 168 -17.08 -22.55 -22.15
C GLY A 168 -17.34 -22.35 -20.67
N LEU A 169 -16.28 -22.42 -19.86
CA LEU A 169 -16.33 -22.13 -18.44
C LEU A 169 -16.47 -20.63 -18.19
N LEU A 170 -17.14 -20.27 -17.11
CA LEU A 170 -17.37 -18.87 -16.74
C LEU A 170 -16.25 -18.40 -15.81
N ARG A 171 -15.85 -17.14 -15.96
CA ARG A 171 -14.97 -16.43 -15.04
C ARG A 171 -15.77 -15.48 -14.14
N VAL A 172 -15.11 -14.90 -13.17
CA VAL A 172 -15.64 -13.80 -12.35
C VAL A 172 -15.72 -12.51 -13.20
N GLU A 173 -16.82 -11.78 -13.10
CA GLU A 173 -17.06 -10.48 -13.76
C GLU A 173 -17.48 -9.42 -12.73
N PRO A 174 -17.12 -8.12 -12.92
CA PRO A 174 -16.42 -7.59 -14.07
C PRO A 174 -14.92 -7.88 -14.03
N HIS A 175 -14.37 -8.34 -15.13
CA HIS A 175 -12.94 -8.57 -15.28
C HIS A 175 -12.23 -7.33 -15.83
N SER A 176 -11.14 -6.91 -15.18
CA SER A 176 -10.29 -5.83 -15.68
C SER A 176 -8.96 -6.39 -16.16
N GLU A 177 -8.72 -6.24 -17.46
CA GLU A 177 -7.50 -6.75 -18.10
C GLU A 177 -6.25 -6.09 -17.55
N GLY A 178 -5.20 -6.87 -17.27
CA GLY A 178 -3.93 -6.42 -16.74
C GLY A 178 -3.94 -6.03 -15.25
N LEU A 179 -5.08 -6.14 -14.54
CA LEU A 179 -5.12 -5.87 -13.10
C LEU A 179 -4.21 -6.83 -12.32
N ARG A 180 -4.09 -8.10 -12.75
CA ARG A 180 -3.19 -9.08 -12.14
C ARG A 180 -1.74 -8.59 -12.05
N ASP A 181 -1.24 -7.86 -13.03
CA ASP A 181 0.13 -7.33 -13.07
C ASP A 181 0.34 -6.13 -12.15
N ARG A 182 -0.75 -5.57 -11.61
CA ARG A 182 -0.76 -4.42 -10.69
C ARG A 182 -1.09 -4.82 -9.25
N ILE A 183 -0.97 -6.12 -8.94
CA ILE A 183 -1.03 -6.62 -7.56
C ILE A 183 0.34 -6.48 -6.92
N TRP A 184 0.35 -6.03 -5.67
CA TRP A 184 1.54 -5.80 -4.85
C TRP A 184 1.45 -6.60 -3.56
N TRP A 185 2.57 -7.12 -3.11
CA TRP A 185 2.66 -7.78 -1.81
C TRP A 185 3.39 -6.91 -0.79
N GLY A 186 2.73 -6.64 0.34
CA GLY A 186 3.34 -6.01 1.50
C GLY A 186 4.19 -7.01 2.27
N ALA A 187 5.50 -6.94 2.11
CA ALA A 187 6.43 -7.88 2.71
C ALA A 187 7.08 -7.33 3.99
N GLY A 188 6.94 -8.06 5.09
CA GLY A 188 7.61 -7.77 6.36
C GLY A 188 8.95 -8.48 6.53
N SER A 189 9.32 -9.43 5.66
CA SER A 189 10.56 -10.20 5.73
C SER A 189 11.13 -10.46 4.33
N GLN A 190 12.42 -10.80 4.26
CA GLN A 190 13.08 -11.20 3.02
C GLN A 190 12.41 -12.43 2.39
N GLN A 191 12.01 -13.41 3.22
CA GLN A 191 11.33 -14.62 2.76
C GLN A 191 10.02 -14.30 2.04
N THR A 192 9.19 -13.41 2.59
CA THR A 192 7.91 -13.05 1.99
C THR A 192 8.05 -12.17 0.76
N ALA A 193 9.11 -11.37 0.67
CA ALA A 193 9.47 -10.63 -0.55
C ALA A 193 9.89 -11.59 -1.68
N THR A 194 10.72 -12.60 -1.39
CA THR A 194 11.11 -13.64 -2.35
C THR A 194 9.88 -14.40 -2.87
N TRP A 195 8.98 -14.82 -1.98
CA TRP A 195 7.74 -15.47 -2.39
C TRP A 195 6.88 -14.59 -3.30
N ALA A 196 6.77 -13.29 -3.00
CA ALA A 196 6.02 -12.36 -3.86
C ALA A 196 6.59 -12.31 -5.29
N ALA A 197 7.91 -12.33 -5.42
CA ALA A 197 8.58 -12.40 -6.71
C ALA A 197 8.28 -13.70 -7.45
N GLU A 198 8.32 -14.84 -6.76
CA GLU A 198 8.06 -16.17 -7.35
C GLU A 198 6.65 -16.26 -7.94
N VAL A 199 5.63 -15.67 -7.31
CA VAL A 199 4.25 -15.68 -7.79
C VAL A 199 3.89 -14.49 -8.70
N GLY A 200 4.86 -13.62 -9.02
CA GLY A 200 4.71 -12.53 -9.98
C GLY A 200 3.97 -11.30 -9.45
N MET A 201 4.03 -11.00 -8.15
CA MET A 201 3.54 -9.75 -7.57
C MET A 201 4.62 -8.68 -7.49
N ASN A 202 4.26 -7.40 -7.54
CA ASN A 202 5.14 -6.28 -7.20
C ASN A 202 5.40 -6.25 -5.68
N LEU A 203 6.44 -5.53 -5.24
CA LEU A 203 6.81 -5.44 -3.84
C LEU A 203 6.42 -4.10 -3.21
N GLN A 204 5.70 -4.14 -2.08
CA GLN A 204 5.57 -3.00 -1.16
C GLN A 204 6.38 -3.29 0.10
N SER A 205 7.45 -2.53 0.34
CA SER A 205 8.19 -2.53 1.59
C SER A 205 7.76 -1.33 2.42
N SER A 206 7.19 -1.60 3.60
CA SER A 206 6.44 -0.62 4.39
C SER A 206 7.36 0.24 5.28
N THR A 207 6.76 0.95 6.24
CA THR A 207 7.46 1.76 7.27
C THR A 207 8.06 0.91 8.38
N LEU A 208 7.82 -0.39 8.38
CA LEU A 208 8.39 -1.37 9.31
C LEU A 208 8.63 -2.70 8.60
N ILE A 209 9.66 -3.42 9.05
CA ILE A 209 9.94 -4.80 8.66
C ILE A 209 10.35 -5.61 9.90
N ASN A 210 10.40 -6.94 9.75
CA ASN A 210 11.03 -7.78 10.79
C ASN A 210 12.49 -7.39 10.95
N ASN A 211 12.94 -7.29 12.19
CA ASN A 211 14.34 -6.98 12.47
C ASN A 211 15.17 -8.27 12.36
N GLU A 212 15.76 -8.50 11.19
CA GLU A 212 16.51 -9.72 10.85
C GLU A 212 18.04 -9.56 11.06
N SER A 213 18.51 -8.33 11.37
CA SER A 213 19.92 -8.04 11.62
C SER A 213 20.10 -6.75 12.43
N ASP A 214 21.35 -6.45 12.84
CA ASP A 214 21.70 -5.21 13.54
C ASP A 214 21.92 -4.01 12.58
N LYS A 215 21.59 -4.16 11.30
CA LYS A 215 21.74 -3.08 10.31
C LYS A 215 20.60 -2.06 10.43
N PRO A 216 20.86 -0.80 10.04
CA PRO A 216 19.81 0.21 9.89
C PRO A 216 18.66 -0.24 8.99
N PHE A 217 17.46 0.27 9.25
CA PHE A 217 16.24 -0.08 8.55
C PHE A 217 16.37 0.01 7.02
N HIS A 218 16.92 1.12 6.49
CA HIS A 218 17.05 1.32 5.05
C HIS A 218 17.99 0.30 4.38
N LEU A 219 19.00 -0.20 5.10
CA LEU A 219 19.89 -1.24 4.58
C LEU A 219 19.20 -2.61 4.56
N GLN A 220 18.47 -2.96 5.63
CA GLN A 220 17.68 -4.20 5.65
C GLN A 220 16.60 -4.20 4.55
N GLN A 221 15.95 -3.05 4.30
CA GLN A 221 15.01 -2.94 3.18
C GLN A 221 15.69 -3.02 1.81
N ALA A 222 16.86 -2.42 1.63
CA ALA A 222 17.60 -2.52 0.38
C ALA A 222 17.99 -3.98 0.08
N GLU A 223 18.40 -4.74 1.09
CA GLU A 223 18.67 -6.18 0.97
C GLU A 223 17.40 -6.98 0.65
N GLN A 224 16.26 -6.65 1.26
CA GLN A 224 14.97 -7.24 0.92
C GLN A 224 14.59 -6.98 -0.54
N ILE A 225 14.78 -5.75 -1.03
CA ILE A 225 14.53 -5.37 -2.42
C ILE A 225 15.46 -6.14 -3.38
N GLN A 226 16.73 -6.28 -3.03
CA GLN A 226 17.67 -7.04 -3.86
C GLN A 226 17.28 -8.51 -3.93
N ALA A 227 16.96 -9.15 -2.80
CA ALA A 227 16.50 -10.54 -2.77
C ALA A 227 15.20 -10.75 -3.59
N PHE A 228 14.27 -9.79 -3.55
CA PHE A 228 13.08 -9.80 -4.38
C PHE A 228 13.42 -9.76 -5.87
N ARG A 229 14.32 -8.87 -6.30
CA ARG A 229 14.74 -8.75 -7.71
C ARG A 229 15.46 -9.98 -8.22
N ASP A 230 16.33 -10.56 -7.40
CA ASP A 230 17.05 -11.80 -7.74
C ASP A 230 16.07 -12.97 -7.92
N ALA A 231 15.07 -13.09 -7.02
CA ALA A 231 14.04 -14.10 -7.11
C ALA A 231 13.15 -13.89 -8.34
N TRP A 232 12.81 -12.64 -8.67
CA TRP A 232 12.04 -12.28 -9.86
C TRP A 232 12.73 -12.71 -11.14
N GLN A 233 14.02 -12.38 -11.26
CA GLN A 233 14.83 -12.78 -12.41
C GLN A 233 14.91 -14.31 -12.52
N LYS A 234 15.11 -15.01 -11.39
CA LYS A 234 15.16 -16.47 -11.34
C LYS A 234 13.82 -17.12 -11.72
N ALA A 235 12.70 -16.52 -11.39
CA ALA A 235 11.36 -16.98 -11.75
C ALA A 235 11.05 -16.84 -13.25
N GLY A 236 11.80 -15.99 -13.99
CA GLY A 236 11.67 -15.86 -15.43
C GLY A 236 10.44 -15.10 -15.91
N HIS A 237 9.91 -14.19 -15.11
CA HIS A 237 8.79 -13.33 -15.52
C HIS A 237 9.21 -12.38 -16.64
N GLU A 238 8.36 -12.20 -17.65
CA GLU A 238 8.64 -11.34 -18.82
C GLU A 238 8.57 -9.84 -18.51
N ARG A 239 7.68 -9.43 -17.57
CA ARG A 239 7.54 -8.03 -17.20
C ARG A 239 8.57 -7.59 -16.16
N GLU A 240 8.85 -6.30 -16.12
CA GLU A 240 9.66 -5.70 -15.06
C GLU A 240 8.82 -5.54 -13.78
N PRO A 241 9.34 -5.94 -12.61
CA PRO A 241 8.66 -5.74 -11.34
C PRO A 241 8.79 -4.30 -10.89
N ARG A 242 7.83 -3.86 -10.09
CA ARG A 242 7.91 -2.57 -9.39
C ARG A 242 8.10 -2.78 -7.89
N VAL A 243 8.84 -1.84 -7.28
CA VAL A 243 9.10 -1.83 -5.85
C VAL A 243 8.71 -0.47 -5.27
N SER A 244 7.95 -0.46 -4.19
CA SER A 244 7.68 0.75 -3.42
C SER A 244 8.25 0.69 -2.01
N VAL A 245 8.66 1.84 -1.51
CA VAL A 245 8.99 2.04 -0.09
C VAL A 245 8.16 3.19 0.48
N SER A 246 7.82 3.11 1.77
CA SER A 246 7.08 4.15 2.47
C SER A 246 7.98 4.87 3.47
N ARG A 247 7.87 6.20 3.55
CA ARG A 247 8.65 7.05 4.47
C ARG A 247 7.81 8.19 5.02
N SER A 248 8.07 8.54 6.29
CA SER A 248 7.62 9.79 6.89
C SER A 248 8.63 10.87 6.58
N ILE A 249 8.32 11.73 5.61
CA ILE A 249 9.23 12.78 5.11
C ILE A 249 8.52 14.13 5.18
N PHE A 250 9.12 15.09 5.89
CA PHE A 250 8.57 16.43 6.11
C PHE A 250 9.63 17.47 5.80
N ALA A 251 9.45 18.20 4.69
CA ALA A 251 10.31 19.34 4.37
C ALA A 251 9.85 20.55 5.19
N LEU A 252 10.73 21.12 6.01
CA LEU A 252 10.43 22.25 6.87
C LEU A 252 10.60 23.57 6.08
N VAL A 253 9.58 23.92 5.31
CA VAL A 253 9.60 25.10 4.43
C VAL A 253 8.97 26.34 5.08
N ASP A 254 8.05 26.16 6.02
CA ASP A 254 7.39 27.27 6.73
C ASP A 254 7.35 27.07 8.26
N ASP A 255 6.76 28.03 8.99
CA ASP A 255 6.69 27.99 10.45
C ASP A 255 5.70 26.93 10.97
N ARG A 256 4.70 26.55 10.18
CA ARG A 256 3.76 25.45 10.54
C ARG A 256 4.48 24.12 10.52
N ASP A 257 5.31 23.89 9.51
CA ASP A 257 6.11 22.66 9.40
C ASP A 257 7.04 22.54 10.60
N ARG A 258 7.73 23.64 10.96
CA ARG A 258 8.60 23.70 12.13
C ARG A 258 7.84 23.46 13.43
N ALA A 259 6.63 23.98 13.54
CA ALA A 259 5.78 23.79 14.73
C ALA A 259 5.31 22.33 14.86
N TYR A 260 4.93 21.67 13.75
CA TYR A 260 4.46 20.29 13.78
C TYR A 260 5.61 19.28 13.81
N PHE A 261 6.65 19.47 13.03
CA PHE A 261 7.67 18.44 12.78
C PHE A 261 9.10 18.83 13.12
N GLY A 262 9.39 20.09 13.48
CA GLY A 262 10.75 20.56 13.74
C GLY A 262 11.47 19.85 14.91
N ARG A 263 10.73 19.08 15.75
CA ARG A 263 11.27 18.26 16.83
C ARG A 263 11.22 16.76 16.54
N GLN A 264 10.78 16.36 15.33
CA GLN A 264 10.55 14.96 14.96
C GLN A 264 11.66 14.39 14.06
N ASN A 265 12.73 15.14 13.82
CA ASN A 265 13.90 14.56 13.16
C ASN A 265 14.49 13.49 14.08
N GLN A 266 14.23 12.23 13.73
CA GLN A 266 14.77 11.09 14.44
C GLN A 266 16.10 10.71 13.81
N ASP A 267 17.17 10.65 14.60
CA ASP A 267 18.48 10.22 14.11
C ASP A 267 18.62 8.70 14.02
N THR A 268 17.69 7.97 14.64
CA THR A 268 17.73 6.51 14.75
C THR A 268 16.39 5.87 14.42
N ASP A 269 16.47 4.65 13.89
CA ASP A 269 15.31 3.77 13.73
C ASP A 269 14.82 3.28 15.10
N GLU A 270 13.54 2.97 15.21
CA GLU A 270 12.95 2.41 16.43
C GLU A 270 12.85 0.89 16.35
N ILE A 271 13.24 0.21 17.43
CA ILE A 271 13.06 -1.23 17.55
C ILE A 271 11.89 -1.51 18.49
N GLY A 272 10.95 -2.32 18.02
CA GLY A 272 9.76 -2.73 18.77
C GLY A 272 9.39 -4.18 18.49
N PHE A 273 8.16 -4.56 18.82
CA PHE A 273 7.62 -5.90 18.58
C PHE A 273 6.30 -5.80 17.81
N ILE A 274 6.14 -6.64 16.78
CA ILE A 274 4.89 -6.81 16.07
C ILE A 274 3.96 -7.73 16.86
N ASP A 275 4.52 -8.79 17.46
CA ASP A 275 3.87 -9.73 18.33
C ASP A 275 4.84 -10.18 19.44
N ALA A 276 4.42 -11.12 20.31
CA ALA A 276 5.21 -11.57 21.46
C ALA A 276 6.59 -12.18 21.09
N LYS A 277 6.83 -12.51 19.82
CA LYS A 277 8.04 -13.24 19.36
C LYS A 277 8.77 -12.52 18.22
N THR A 278 8.09 -11.65 17.48
CA THR A 278 8.62 -11.03 16.27
C THR A 278 9.06 -9.60 16.57
N GLN A 279 10.37 -9.39 16.63
CA GLN A 279 10.96 -8.06 16.71
C GLN A 279 10.82 -7.36 15.36
N ALA A 280 10.45 -6.09 15.40
CA ALA A 280 10.35 -5.23 14.22
C ALA A 280 11.29 -4.03 14.35
N ILE A 281 11.77 -3.58 13.22
CA ILE A 281 12.45 -2.29 13.09
C ILE A 281 11.54 -1.33 12.32
N PHE A 282 11.38 -0.12 12.84
CA PHE A 282 10.58 0.96 12.28
C PHE A 282 11.52 2.02 11.74
N GLY A 283 11.32 2.40 10.48
CA GLY A 283 12.14 3.44 9.86
C GLY A 283 11.92 4.80 10.50
N ARG A 284 13.01 5.52 10.69
CA ARG A 284 13.00 6.88 11.22
C ARG A 284 12.15 7.84 10.37
N ALA A 285 11.65 8.90 10.99
CA ALA A 285 11.07 10.03 10.29
C ALA A 285 12.19 11.02 9.87
N TYR A 286 12.02 11.59 8.67
CA TYR A 286 12.89 12.63 8.13
C TYR A 286 12.15 13.97 8.22
N ALA A 287 12.65 14.91 9.02
CA ALA A 287 12.05 16.24 9.17
C ALA A 287 13.16 17.29 9.25
N ALA A 288 13.42 17.97 8.15
CA ALA A 288 14.50 18.97 8.08
C ALA A 288 14.22 20.01 6.99
N GLU A 289 14.99 21.09 6.98
CA GLU A 289 15.06 22.05 5.86
C GLU A 289 15.41 21.29 4.55
N PRO A 290 14.90 21.72 3.39
CA PRO A 290 15.04 20.98 2.14
C PRO A 290 16.46 20.53 1.81
N ASP A 291 17.47 21.39 1.98
CA ASP A 291 18.85 21.06 1.66
C ASP A 291 19.41 19.93 2.53
N VAL A 292 19.10 19.95 3.83
CA VAL A 292 19.50 18.90 4.78
C VAL A 292 18.74 17.61 4.46
N LEU A 293 17.44 17.73 4.20
CA LEU A 293 16.58 16.59 3.86
C LEU A 293 17.05 15.87 2.59
N ILE A 294 17.46 16.62 1.56
CA ILE A 294 18.03 16.07 0.32
C ILE A 294 19.28 15.24 0.62
N GLN A 295 20.16 15.70 1.50
CA GLN A 295 21.38 14.95 1.89
C GLN A 295 21.00 13.66 2.64
N GLN A 296 20.12 13.74 3.65
CA GLN A 296 19.66 12.57 4.40
C GLN A 296 19.02 11.51 3.50
N LEU A 297 18.19 11.93 2.55
CA LEU A 297 17.54 11.01 1.61
C LEU A 297 18.49 10.43 0.56
N ARG A 298 19.68 11.00 0.33
CA ARG A 298 20.72 10.39 -0.51
C ARG A 298 21.33 9.15 0.12
N GLU A 299 21.34 9.10 1.44
CA GLU A 299 21.92 8.00 2.22
C GLU A 299 20.93 6.84 2.40
N ASP A 300 19.64 7.03 2.09
CA ASP A 300 18.63 5.96 2.19
C ASP A 300 18.70 5.05 0.96
N GLU A 301 19.38 3.91 1.11
CA GLU A 301 19.59 2.95 0.04
C GLU A 301 18.29 2.28 -0.45
N ALA A 302 17.31 2.11 0.43
CA ALA A 302 16.02 1.55 0.04
C ALA A 302 15.22 2.53 -0.84
N ILE A 303 15.25 3.84 -0.51
CA ILE A 303 14.69 4.86 -1.41
C ILE A 303 15.43 4.85 -2.75
N ALA A 304 16.75 4.72 -2.76
CA ALA A 304 17.51 4.65 -4.01
C ALA A 304 17.10 3.44 -4.87
N ALA A 305 16.94 2.29 -4.24
CA ALA A 305 16.58 1.04 -4.90
C ALA A 305 15.12 0.94 -5.38
N ALA A 306 14.18 1.69 -4.78
CA ALA A 306 12.76 1.59 -5.10
C ALA A 306 12.35 2.38 -6.35
N ASP A 307 11.30 1.95 -7.04
CA ASP A 307 10.69 2.62 -8.19
C ASP A 307 9.66 3.66 -7.78
N THR A 308 9.03 3.43 -6.62
CA THR A 308 7.95 4.27 -6.07
C THR A 308 8.26 4.63 -4.61
N LEU A 309 8.15 5.90 -4.28
CA LEU A 309 8.22 6.43 -2.92
C LEU A 309 6.82 6.84 -2.47
N LEU A 310 6.35 6.28 -1.36
CA LEU A 310 5.09 6.64 -0.73
C LEU A 310 5.36 7.50 0.51
N LEU A 311 4.90 8.75 0.48
CA LEU A 311 4.99 9.69 1.60
C LEU A 311 3.88 9.38 2.59
N THR A 312 4.19 8.97 3.82
CA THR A 312 3.16 8.83 4.85
C THR A 312 2.69 10.22 5.28
N VAL A 313 1.40 10.47 5.12
CA VAL A 313 0.82 11.77 5.42
C VAL A 313 0.07 11.76 6.76
N PRO A 314 0.19 12.81 7.58
CA PRO A 314 -0.54 12.96 8.84
C PRO A 314 -1.99 13.38 8.57
N ASN A 315 -2.83 12.46 8.08
CA ASN A 315 -4.17 12.76 7.58
C ASN A 315 -5.04 13.56 8.57
N GLN A 316 -4.79 13.44 9.88
CA GLN A 316 -5.50 14.18 10.92
C GLN A 316 -5.28 15.71 10.86
N LEU A 317 -4.25 16.18 10.15
CA LEU A 317 -4.02 17.62 9.93
C LEU A 317 -4.85 18.20 8.79
N GLY A 318 -5.70 17.40 8.15
CA GLY A 318 -6.66 17.84 7.12
C GLY A 318 -6.06 17.89 5.71
N VAL A 319 -6.93 18.10 4.71
CA VAL A 319 -6.57 18.03 3.29
C VAL A 319 -5.53 19.09 2.92
N ASP A 320 -5.76 20.35 3.28
CA ASP A 320 -4.89 21.46 2.88
C ASP A 320 -3.45 21.29 3.37
N TYR A 321 -3.28 20.84 4.63
CA TYR A 321 -1.95 20.62 5.17
C TYR A 321 -1.27 19.40 4.56
N ASN A 322 -2.00 18.32 4.31
CA ASN A 322 -1.44 17.14 3.66
C ASN A 322 -1.07 17.42 2.19
N ALA A 323 -1.84 18.23 1.48
CA ALA A 323 -1.50 18.73 0.15
C ALA A 323 -0.22 19.57 0.19
N HIS A 324 -0.06 20.47 1.19
CA HIS A 324 1.17 21.22 1.41
C HIS A 324 2.39 20.31 1.67
N VAL A 325 2.25 19.24 2.46
CA VAL A 325 3.35 18.26 2.69
C VAL A 325 3.77 17.62 1.37
N ILE A 326 2.82 17.19 0.55
CA ILE A 326 3.08 16.59 -0.76
C ILE A 326 3.77 17.59 -1.68
N ASP A 327 3.22 18.81 -1.82
CA ASP A 327 3.77 19.88 -2.67
C ASP A 327 5.19 20.25 -2.26
N SER A 328 5.45 20.37 -0.97
CA SER A 328 6.79 20.71 -0.44
C SER A 328 7.85 19.70 -0.87
N ILE A 329 7.52 18.42 -0.90
CA ILE A 329 8.44 17.39 -1.40
C ILE A 329 8.58 17.47 -2.92
N LEU A 330 7.47 17.61 -3.65
CA LEU A 330 7.47 17.66 -5.12
C LEU A 330 8.22 18.88 -5.65
N THR A 331 8.15 20.00 -4.95
CA THR A 331 8.75 21.28 -5.36
C THR A 331 10.20 21.41 -4.90
N HIS A 332 10.50 21.08 -3.65
CA HIS A 332 11.80 21.42 -3.05
C HIS A 332 12.79 20.25 -2.98
N VAL A 333 12.29 19.00 -3.02
CA VAL A 333 13.13 17.80 -2.82
C VAL A 333 13.27 16.99 -4.11
N ALA A 334 12.16 16.69 -4.76
CA ALA A 334 12.13 15.78 -5.91
C ALA A 334 13.01 16.21 -7.09
N PRO A 335 13.06 17.50 -7.51
CA PRO A 335 13.93 17.96 -8.60
C PRO A 335 15.41 17.76 -8.28
N ALA A 336 15.85 18.12 -7.06
CA ALA A 336 17.24 17.98 -6.63
C ALA A 336 17.70 16.52 -6.49
N ARG A 337 16.74 15.59 -6.43
CA ARG A 337 16.96 14.13 -6.40
C ARG A 337 16.89 13.49 -7.78
N GLY A 338 16.57 14.24 -8.83
CA GLY A 338 16.33 13.72 -10.17
C GLY A 338 15.10 12.79 -10.26
N TRP A 339 14.14 12.98 -9.35
CA TRP A 339 12.89 12.22 -9.36
C TRP A 339 11.85 12.87 -10.29
N ARG A 340 12.06 14.14 -10.59
CA ARG A 340 11.29 14.95 -11.54
C ARG A 340 12.20 15.82 -12.39
#